data_d70815ecf35483d4b2c89c30dd954565
#
_entry.id   d70815ecf35483d4b2c89c30dd954565
#
_cell.length_a   1.000
_cell.length_b   1.000
_cell.length_c   1.000
_cell.angle_alpha   90.00
_cell.angle_beta   90.00
_cell.angle_gamma   90.00
#
_symmetry.space_group_name_H-M   'P 1'
#
loop_
_entity.id
_entity.type
_entity.pdbx_description
1 polymer ?
#
loop_
_entity_poly.entity_id
_entity_poly.type
_entity_poly.pdbx_seq_one_letter_code
_entity_poly.pdbx_strand_id
1 'polypeptide(L)'
;MVIDDLANRTHDCDVLLDQNYVHDQGRYHKLLSPSATQLLGPKYTLLRKEFEEICKDRQQSYDTIKSVFIFFGGIDVGNLTTMALEVLMHPNLIHLSLNVVIGANNPYQDMVMNQIEKHPHAKLHVQVDNMAELMKES
;
A
#
# COMPACT_ATOMS: atom_id res chain seq x y z
N MET A 1 2.82 -25.69 -2.67
CA MET A 1 2.63 -24.30 -3.16
C MET A 1 3.73 -23.40 -2.60
N VAL A 2 4.24 -22.48 -3.39
CA VAL A 2 5.23 -21.46 -3.00
C VAL A 2 4.64 -20.07 -3.30
N ILE A 3 4.91 -19.10 -2.42
CA ILE A 3 4.66 -17.69 -2.65
C ILE A 3 6.03 -17.01 -2.81
N ASP A 4 6.26 -16.37 -3.93
CA ASP A 4 7.52 -15.70 -4.26
C ASP A 4 7.24 -14.42 -5.05
N ASP A 5 8.08 -13.42 -4.89
CA ASP A 5 7.96 -12.12 -5.57
C ASP A 5 9.30 -11.62 -6.16
N LEU A 6 10.36 -12.39 -6.00
CA LEU A 6 11.71 -12.01 -6.44
C LEU A 6 12.11 -12.64 -7.78
N ALA A 7 11.61 -13.85 -8.08
CA ALA A 7 12.02 -14.64 -9.26
C ALA A 7 13.54 -14.74 -9.42
N ASN A 8 14.25 -15.00 -8.33
CA ASN A 8 15.72 -15.01 -8.28
C ASN A 8 16.32 -16.40 -7.97
N ARG A 9 15.48 -17.44 -7.84
CA ARG A 9 15.85 -18.80 -7.51
C ARG A 9 14.86 -19.82 -8.08
N THR A 10 15.30 -21.06 -8.20
CA THR A 10 14.45 -22.18 -8.60
C THR A 10 13.54 -22.62 -7.45
N HIS A 11 12.35 -23.08 -7.80
CA HIS A 11 11.37 -23.63 -6.86
C HIS A 11 10.92 -25.00 -7.34
N ASP A 12 10.94 -25.99 -6.46
CA ASP A 12 10.32 -27.31 -6.67
C ASP A 12 8.92 -27.27 -6.04
N CYS A 13 7.92 -27.01 -6.85
CA CYS A 13 6.53 -26.89 -6.40
C CYS A 13 5.53 -27.13 -7.53
N ASP A 14 4.31 -27.54 -7.17
CA ASP A 14 3.21 -27.72 -8.11
C ASP A 14 2.50 -26.40 -8.45
N VAL A 15 2.52 -25.43 -7.50
CA VAL A 15 1.85 -24.14 -7.65
C VAL A 15 2.77 -23.03 -7.12
N LEU A 16 2.99 -22.01 -7.93
CA LEU A 16 3.65 -20.76 -7.54
C LEU A 16 2.66 -19.61 -7.61
N LEU A 17 2.63 -18.79 -6.55
CA LEU A 17 1.88 -17.55 -6.48
C LEU A 17 2.85 -16.35 -6.42
N ASP A 18 2.72 -15.45 -7.39
CA ASP A 18 3.31 -14.10 -7.36
C ASP A 18 2.19 -13.09 -7.61
N GLN A 19 1.78 -12.41 -6.57
CA GLN A 19 0.64 -11.49 -6.58
C GLN A 19 0.97 -10.09 -7.10
N ASN A 20 2.26 -9.81 -7.36
CA ASN A 20 2.69 -8.49 -7.80
C ASN A 20 2.33 -8.22 -9.26
N TYR A 21 2.16 -6.94 -9.57
CA TYR A 21 2.06 -6.50 -10.97
C TYR A 21 3.43 -6.54 -11.63
N VAL A 22 3.61 -7.45 -12.57
CA VAL A 22 4.88 -7.65 -13.28
C VAL A 22 4.62 -7.60 -14.79
N HIS A 23 5.46 -6.86 -15.51
CA HIS A 23 5.37 -6.80 -16.98
C HIS A 23 5.82 -8.10 -17.65
N ASP A 24 6.89 -8.73 -17.12
CA ASP A 24 7.42 -9.99 -17.65
C ASP A 24 6.69 -11.19 -17.03
N GLN A 25 5.72 -11.69 -17.74
CA GLN A 25 4.98 -12.90 -17.37
C GLN A 25 5.85 -14.18 -17.47
N GLY A 26 6.98 -14.13 -18.15
CA GLY A 26 7.91 -15.25 -18.32
C GLY A 26 9.00 -15.35 -17.25
N ARG A 27 9.03 -14.48 -16.24
CA ARG A 27 10.12 -14.39 -15.26
C ARG A 27 10.42 -15.71 -14.50
N TYR A 28 9.45 -16.60 -14.40
CA TYR A 28 9.59 -17.92 -13.77
C TYR A 28 9.85 -19.06 -14.74
N HIS A 29 9.93 -18.82 -16.05
CA HIS A 29 10.01 -19.87 -17.06
C HIS A 29 11.15 -20.89 -16.86
N LYS A 30 12.31 -20.43 -16.35
CA LYS A 30 13.49 -21.28 -16.07
C LYS A 30 13.63 -21.64 -14.60
N LEU A 31 12.71 -21.20 -13.75
CA LEU A 31 12.80 -21.33 -12.30
C LEU A 31 11.81 -22.35 -11.74
N LEU A 32 10.93 -22.89 -12.58
CA LEU A 32 9.90 -23.86 -12.22
C LEU A 32 9.95 -25.09 -13.11
N SER A 33 9.37 -26.19 -12.59
CA SER A 33 9.03 -27.35 -13.42
C SER A 33 8.02 -26.92 -14.51
N PRO A 34 8.11 -27.46 -15.75
CA PRO A 34 7.13 -27.20 -16.81
C PRO A 34 5.68 -27.56 -16.41
N SER A 35 5.50 -28.46 -15.46
CA SER A 35 4.19 -28.88 -14.94
C SER A 35 3.63 -27.94 -13.86
N ALA A 36 4.42 -27.01 -13.34
CA ALA A 36 3.98 -26.11 -12.26
C ALA A 36 2.94 -25.09 -12.73
N THR A 37 1.85 -24.97 -12.00
CA THR A 37 0.84 -23.94 -12.21
C THR A 37 1.34 -22.59 -11.69
N GLN A 38 1.29 -21.56 -12.52
CA GLN A 38 1.69 -20.21 -12.17
C GLN A 38 0.47 -19.31 -11.98
N LEU A 39 0.32 -18.75 -10.79
CA LEU A 39 -0.71 -17.78 -10.43
C LEU A 39 -0.03 -16.40 -10.34
N LEU A 40 0.00 -15.67 -11.46
CA LEU A 40 0.75 -14.42 -11.58
C LEU A 40 -0.18 -13.21 -11.67
N GLY A 41 0.18 -12.19 -10.93
CA GLY A 41 -0.45 -10.87 -10.98
C GLY A 41 -1.53 -10.61 -9.93
N PRO A 42 -2.04 -9.36 -9.91
CA PRO A 42 -2.95 -8.86 -8.85
C PRO A 42 -4.26 -9.62 -8.70
N LYS A 43 -4.74 -10.31 -9.74
CA LYS A 43 -5.97 -11.13 -9.65
C LYS A 43 -5.88 -12.29 -8.65
N TYR A 44 -4.66 -12.65 -8.25
CA TYR A 44 -4.40 -13.70 -7.27
C TYR A 44 -3.94 -13.14 -5.91
N THR A 45 -4.12 -11.83 -5.70
CA THR A 45 -3.71 -11.17 -4.46
C THR A 45 -4.44 -11.74 -3.25
N LEU A 46 -3.66 -12.08 -2.23
CA LEU A 46 -4.18 -12.52 -0.93
C LEU A 46 -4.53 -11.28 -0.10
N LEU A 47 -5.77 -10.83 -0.19
CA LEU A 47 -6.26 -9.70 0.60
C LEU A 47 -6.94 -10.18 1.87
N ARG A 48 -6.81 -9.39 2.94
CA ARG A 48 -7.65 -9.55 4.13
C ARG A 48 -9.11 -9.25 3.74
N LYS A 49 -10.03 -9.99 4.36
CA LYS A 49 -11.46 -9.96 4.02
C LYS A 49 -12.08 -8.55 4.08
N GLU A 50 -11.61 -7.72 5.00
CA GLU A 50 -12.04 -6.32 5.15
C GLU A 50 -11.87 -5.48 3.88
N PHE A 51 -10.78 -5.69 3.13
CA PHE A 51 -10.56 -4.96 1.85
C PHE A 51 -11.50 -5.44 0.76
N GLU A 52 -11.82 -6.74 0.74
CA GLU A 52 -12.76 -7.31 -0.22
C GLU A 52 -14.19 -6.79 0.01
N GLU A 53 -14.61 -6.69 1.28
CA GLU A 53 -15.92 -6.20 1.67
C GLU A 53 -16.11 -4.73 1.30
N ILE A 54 -15.12 -3.90 1.57
CA ILE A 54 -15.17 -2.45 1.27
C ILE A 54 -15.19 -2.18 -0.23
N CYS A 55 -14.48 -2.97 -1.03
CA CYS A 55 -14.47 -2.79 -2.48
C CYS A 55 -15.85 -3.01 -3.13
N LYS A 56 -16.72 -3.86 -2.55
CA LYS A 56 -18.07 -4.12 -3.08
C LYS A 56 -18.98 -2.90 -3.03
N ASP A 57 -18.76 -1.99 -2.08
CA ASP A 57 -19.58 -0.81 -1.86
C ASP A 57 -19.06 0.44 -2.61
N ARG A 58 -17.96 0.31 -3.36
CA ARG A 58 -17.31 1.47 -3.98
C ARG A 58 -17.96 1.82 -5.31
N GLN A 59 -18.96 2.71 -5.30
CA GLN A 59 -19.57 3.36 -6.48
C GLN A 59 -19.10 4.81 -6.67
N GLN A 60 -17.95 5.19 -6.18
CA GLN A 60 -17.55 6.61 -6.24
C GLN A 60 -16.80 6.93 -7.53
N SER A 61 -17.40 7.79 -8.35
CA SER A 61 -16.72 8.57 -9.37
C SER A 61 -16.23 9.86 -8.71
N TYR A 62 -14.95 10.15 -8.79
CA TYR A 62 -14.39 11.38 -8.21
C TYR A 62 -14.09 12.38 -9.33
N ASP A 63 -14.83 13.46 -9.37
CA ASP A 63 -14.53 14.59 -10.25
C ASP A 63 -13.37 15.44 -9.70
N THR A 64 -13.18 15.41 -8.37
CA THR A 64 -12.10 16.16 -7.69
C THR A 64 -11.54 15.37 -6.50
N ILE A 65 -10.23 15.40 -6.33
CA ILE A 65 -9.57 14.84 -5.15
C ILE A 65 -9.83 15.76 -3.96
N LYS A 66 -10.36 15.22 -2.86
CA LYS A 66 -10.65 15.96 -1.62
C LYS A 66 -9.83 15.45 -0.43
N SER A 67 -9.43 14.19 -0.46
CA SER A 67 -8.65 13.57 0.60
C SER A 67 -7.54 12.67 0.04
N VAL A 68 -6.50 12.47 0.84
CA VAL A 68 -5.34 11.64 0.51
C VAL A 68 -5.05 10.72 1.69
N PHE A 69 -4.94 9.42 1.41
CA PHE A 69 -4.44 8.44 2.36
C PHE A 69 -2.95 8.23 2.14
N ILE A 70 -2.16 8.28 3.22
CA ILE A 70 -0.69 8.17 3.19
C ILE A 70 -0.25 7.02 4.09
N PHE A 71 0.38 6.00 3.51
CA PHE A 71 0.99 4.90 4.23
C PHE A 71 2.16 4.30 3.45
N PHE A 72 3.37 4.42 3.96
CA PHE A 72 4.60 3.87 3.38
C PHE A 72 5.15 2.68 4.18
N GLY A 73 4.25 1.88 4.75
CA GLY A 73 4.62 0.76 5.61
C GLY A 73 4.85 1.14 7.07
N GLY A 74 4.93 0.13 7.94
CA GLY A 74 4.98 0.37 9.39
C GLY A 74 6.25 1.09 9.86
N ILE A 75 7.39 0.85 9.21
CA ILE A 75 8.70 1.40 9.60
C ILE A 75 9.09 2.61 8.73
N ASP A 76 8.68 2.62 7.44
CA ASP A 76 9.00 3.70 6.49
C ASP A 76 10.49 4.11 6.50
N VAL A 77 11.36 3.13 6.22
CA VAL A 77 12.83 3.29 6.31
C VAL A 77 13.36 4.52 5.54
N GLY A 78 12.70 4.87 4.43
CA GLY A 78 13.07 6.01 3.59
C GLY A 78 12.49 7.35 4.04
N ASN A 79 11.74 7.41 5.14
CA ASN A 79 11.04 8.61 5.62
C ASN A 79 10.16 9.28 4.53
N LEU A 80 9.51 8.46 3.72
CA LEU A 80 8.68 8.91 2.61
C LEU A 80 7.42 9.64 3.08
N THR A 81 6.93 9.30 4.29
CA THR A 81 5.79 9.97 4.92
C THR A 81 6.07 11.46 5.12
N THR A 82 7.22 11.83 5.70
CA THR A 82 7.60 13.24 5.90
C THR A 82 7.75 13.96 4.57
N MET A 83 8.41 13.33 3.58
CA MET A 83 8.56 13.92 2.24
C MET A 83 7.21 14.17 1.55
N ALA A 84 6.27 13.25 1.65
CA ALA A 84 4.93 13.42 1.10
C ALA A 84 4.19 14.58 1.78
N LEU A 85 4.28 14.68 3.11
CA LEU A 85 3.68 15.78 3.86
C LEU A 85 4.27 17.15 3.47
N GLU A 86 5.59 17.25 3.26
CA GLU A 86 6.22 18.48 2.79
C GLU A 86 5.66 18.96 1.44
N VAL A 87 5.46 18.03 0.49
CA VAL A 87 4.82 18.35 -0.80
C VAL A 87 3.37 18.81 -0.62
N LEU A 88 2.63 18.17 0.28
CA LEU A 88 1.21 18.48 0.52
C LEU A 88 0.99 19.79 1.32
N MET A 89 2.05 20.38 1.88
CA MET A 89 2.02 21.74 2.43
C MET A 89 1.96 22.85 1.34
N HIS A 90 2.10 22.48 0.07
CA HIS A 90 2.00 23.47 -1.02
C HIS A 90 0.63 24.17 -1.04
N PRO A 91 0.55 25.50 -1.28
CA PRO A 91 -0.71 26.25 -1.25
C PRO A 91 -1.84 25.68 -2.10
N ASN A 92 -1.52 25.05 -3.22
CA ASN A 92 -2.50 24.41 -4.10
C ASN A 92 -3.03 23.05 -3.55
N LEU A 93 -2.39 22.48 -2.54
CA LEU A 93 -2.70 21.16 -1.99
C LEU A 93 -3.13 21.20 -0.52
N ILE A 94 -2.85 22.29 0.18
CA ILE A 94 -3.10 22.45 1.63
C ILE A 94 -4.58 22.30 2.02
N HIS A 95 -5.48 22.43 1.06
CA HIS A 95 -6.92 22.25 1.27
C HIS A 95 -7.35 20.77 1.35
N LEU A 96 -6.48 19.85 0.97
CA LEU A 96 -6.79 18.41 1.00
C LEU A 96 -6.82 17.89 2.43
N SER A 97 -7.76 17.00 2.72
CA SER A 97 -7.77 16.25 3.98
C SER A 97 -6.77 15.11 3.90
N LEU A 98 -5.92 14.96 4.91
CA LEU A 98 -4.88 13.92 4.93
C LEU A 98 -5.17 12.91 6.05
N ASN A 99 -5.25 11.62 5.70
CA ASN A 99 -5.22 10.50 6.62
C ASN A 99 -3.84 9.84 6.54
N VAL A 100 -3.00 10.08 7.55
CA VAL A 100 -1.62 9.59 7.59
C VAL A 100 -1.52 8.44 8.57
N VAL A 101 -1.03 7.30 8.12
CA VAL A 101 -0.83 6.12 8.98
C VAL A 101 0.64 5.78 9.07
N ILE A 102 1.12 5.54 10.28
CA ILE A 102 2.47 5.00 10.55
C ILE A 102 2.38 3.82 11.52
N GLY A 103 3.39 2.98 11.53
CA GLY A 103 3.50 1.92 12.54
C GLY A 103 4.02 2.45 13.89
N ALA A 104 3.74 1.73 14.97
CA ALA A 104 4.18 2.09 16.32
C ALA A 104 5.72 2.23 16.47
N ASN A 105 6.48 1.53 15.65
CA ASN A 105 7.94 1.54 15.67
C ASN A 105 8.56 2.41 14.56
N ASN A 106 7.80 3.35 14.01
CA ASN A 106 8.33 4.26 12.98
C ASN A 106 9.37 5.20 13.62
N PRO A 107 10.64 5.20 13.15
CA PRO A 107 11.71 6.01 13.75
C PRO A 107 11.55 7.52 13.53
N TYR A 108 10.66 7.93 12.62
CA TYR A 108 10.41 9.32 12.25
C TYR A 108 9.11 9.87 12.84
N GLN A 109 8.52 9.19 13.84
CA GLN A 109 7.22 9.56 14.41
C GLN A 109 7.15 11.03 14.86
N ASP A 110 8.20 11.54 15.54
CA ASP A 110 8.24 12.95 15.99
C ASP A 110 8.28 13.93 14.81
N MET A 111 9.00 13.60 13.74
CA MET A 111 9.06 14.42 12.52
C MET A 111 7.70 14.46 11.81
N VAL A 112 7.04 13.32 11.68
CA VAL A 112 5.71 13.21 11.10
C VAL A 112 4.71 14.02 11.93
N MET A 113 4.72 13.87 13.26
CA MET A 113 3.85 14.60 14.18
C MET A 113 4.02 16.12 14.03
N ASN A 114 5.26 16.61 13.96
CA ASN A 114 5.58 18.02 13.73
C ASN A 114 5.01 18.56 12.40
N GLN A 115 4.98 17.75 11.35
CA GLN A 115 4.40 18.14 10.07
C GLN A 115 2.86 18.12 10.11
N ILE A 116 2.27 17.13 10.76
CA ILE A 116 0.82 17.02 10.96
C ILE A 116 0.27 18.24 11.71
N GLU A 117 0.95 18.71 12.78
CA GLU A 117 0.53 19.88 13.55
C GLU A 117 0.48 21.18 12.72
N LYS A 118 1.30 21.27 11.68
CA LYS A 118 1.34 22.42 10.75
C LYS A 118 0.28 22.37 9.65
N HIS A 119 -0.29 21.18 9.38
CA HIS A 119 -1.26 21.01 8.31
C HIS A 119 -2.69 21.08 8.85
N PRO A 120 -3.54 22.02 8.39
CA PRO A 120 -4.85 22.30 9.00
C PRO A 120 -5.85 21.14 8.90
N HIS A 121 -5.65 20.21 7.96
CA HIS A 121 -6.57 19.13 7.65
C HIS A 121 -5.91 17.74 7.69
N ALA A 122 -4.78 17.58 8.40
CA ALA A 122 -4.12 16.30 8.54
C ALA A 122 -4.47 15.60 9.86
N LYS A 123 -4.61 14.28 9.79
CA LYS A 123 -4.78 13.40 10.95
C LYS A 123 -3.71 12.31 10.93
N LEU A 124 -3.05 12.12 12.07
CA LEU A 124 -2.11 11.03 12.27
C LEU A 124 -2.79 9.86 12.97
N HIS A 125 -2.58 8.68 12.44
CA HIS A 125 -3.00 7.41 13.01
C HIS A 125 -1.75 6.55 13.24
N VAL A 126 -1.56 6.08 14.46
CA VAL A 126 -0.43 5.22 14.81
C VAL A 126 -0.95 3.83 15.11
N GLN A 127 -0.47 2.84 14.37
CA GLN A 127 -0.83 1.43 14.55
C GLN A 127 -2.36 1.20 14.53
N VAL A 128 -2.95 1.14 13.32
CA VAL A 128 -4.39 0.97 13.13
C VAL A 128 -4.78 -0.45 12.75
N ASP A 129 -5.97 -0.88 13.15
CA ASP A 129 -6.57 -2.15 12.74
C ASP A 129 -7.62 -1.97 11.63
N ASN A 130 -8.14 -0.75 11.45
CA ASN A 130 -9.18 -0.40 10.47
C ASN A 130 -8.62 0.26 9.19
N MET A 131 -7.51 -0.25 8.69
CA MET A 131 -6.81 0.31 7.51
C MET A 131 -7.74 0.46 6.29
N ALA A 132 -8.59 -0.53 6.03
CA ALA A 132 -9.48 -0.53 4.89
C ALA A 132 -10.54 0.58 4.95
N GLU A 133 -11.06 0.90 6.14
CA GLU A 133 -12.00 2.02 6.36
C GLU A 133 -11.33 3.36 6.08
N LEU A 134 -10.12 3.58 6.62
CA LEU A 134 -9.35 4.81 6.37
C LEU A 134 -9.04 5.00 4.88
N MET A 135 -8.75 3.91 4.16
CA MET A 135 -8.55 3.97 2.71
C MET A 135 -9.86 4.27 1.94
N LYS A 136 -11.01 3.82 2.45
CA LYS A 136 -12.32 4.10 1.84
C LYS A 136 -12.72 5.57 2.00
N GLU A 137 -12.38 6.18 3.12
CA GLU A 137 -12.71 7.57 3.45
C GLU A 137 -11.85 8.60 2.71
N SER A 138 -10.85 8.16 1.95
CA SER A 138 -9.82 9.02 1.36
C SER A 138 -9.89 9.10 -0.17
#